data_158daf1932c859f661ba4713ac94c81f
#
_entry.id   158daf1932c859f661ba4713ac94c81f
#
_cell.length_a   1.000
_cell.length_b   1.000
_cell.length_c   1.000
_cell.angle_alpha   90.00
_cell.angle_beta   90.00
_cell.angle_gamma   90.00
#
_symmetry.space_group_name_H-M   'P 1'
#
loop_
_entity.id
_entity.type
_entity.pdbx_description
1 polymer ?
#
loop_
_entity_poly.entity_id
_entity_poly.type
_entity_poly.pdbx_seq_one_letter_code
_entity_poly.pdbx_strand_id
1 'polypeptide(L)' 'MTKAKEKLTFESALTELEVIVEKMEDDDTTLENSLSFYKRGVELLQFCQKELEAAQREVSVLEAGILKKFEGIHES' A
#
# COMPACT_ATOMS: atom_id res chain seq x y z
N MET A 1 -17.73 4.46 17.98
CA MET A 1 -16.98 4.66 17.85
C MET A 1 -16.06 5.22 16.98
N THR A 2 -15.08 5.51 17.37
CA THR A 2 -14.12 6.24 16.66
C THR A 2 -13.44 5.46 15.61
N LYS A 3 -13.51 4.15 15.68
CA LYS A 3 -12.85 3.42 14.68
C LYS A 3 -13.38 3.65 13.32
N ALA A 4 -14.62 3.93 13.20
CA ALA A 4 -15.21 4.15 11.89
C ALA A 4 -14.65 5.38 11.23
N LYS A 5 -14.06 6.28 12.02
CA LYS A 5 -13.56 7.49 11.44
C LYS A 5 -12.10 7.44 11.12
N GLU A 6 -11.43 6.39 11.51
CA GLU A 6 -10.02 6.30 11.24
C GLU A 6 -9.80 6.08 9.77
N LYS A 7 -8.89 6.82 9.20
CA LYS A 7 -8.59 6.66 7.81
C LYS A 7 -7.58 5.57 7.61
N LEU A 8 -7.76 4.79 6.58
CA LEU A 8 -6.80 3.78 6.22
C LEU A 8 -5.58 4.47 5.63
N THR A 9 -4.42 4.13 6.12
CA THR A 9 -3.17 4.64 5.57
C THR A 9 -2.37 3.47 5.02
N PHE A 10 -1.35 3.79 4.23
CA PHE A 10 -0.50 2.75 3.67
C PHE A 10 0.11 1.90 4.78
N GLU A 11 0.60 2.57 5.81
CA GLU A 11 1.25 1.87 6.92
C GLU A 11 0.27 1.03 7.70
N SER A 12 -0.92 1.56 7.97
CA SER A 12 -1.90 0.77 8.72
C SER A 12 -2.39 -0.41 7.89
N ALA A 13 -2.50 -0.22 6.57
CA ALA A 13 -2.90 -1.31 5.69
C ALA A 13 -1.85 -2.42 5.70
N LEU A 14 -0.58 -2.05 5.67
CA LEU A 14 0.48 -3.04 5.72
C LEU A 14 0.46 -3.81 7.04
N THR A 15 0.26 -3.09 8.13
CA THR A 15 0.19 -3.73 9.43
C THR A 15 -0.95 -4.73 9.48
N GLU A 16 -2.09 -4.32 8.97
CA GLU A 16 -3.24 -5.22 8.96
C GLU A 16 -2.98 -6.42 8.07
N LEU A 17 -2.31 -6.21 6.94
CA LEU A 17 -1.97 -7.31 6.05
C LEU A 17 -1.07 -8.32 6.74
N GLU A 18 -0.11 -7.84 7.51
CA GLU A 18 0.78 -8.73 8.24
C GLU A 18 0.01 -9.60 9.22
N VAL A 19 -0.95 -8.99 9.91
CA VAL A 19 -1.76 -9.75 10.86
C VAL A 19 -2.60 -10.78 10.12
N ILE A 20 -3.15 -10.40 8.97
CA ILE A 20 -3.96 -11.32 8.18
C ILE A 20 -3.13 -12.51 7.72
N VAL A 21 -1.93 -12.26 7.25
CA VAL A 21 -1.07 -13.34 6.80
C VAL A 21 -0.76 -14.30 7.94
N GLU A 22 -0.48 -13.74 9.11
CA GLU A 22 -0.22 -14.59 10.26
C GLU A 22 -1.41 -15.46 10.60
N LYS A 23 -2.59 -14.88 10.54
CA LYS A 23 -3.78 -15.63 10.86
C LYS A 23 -4.07 -16.68 9.81
N MET A 24 -3.75 -16.42 8.57
CA MET A 24 -3.97 -17.39 7.51
C MET A 24 -2.99 -18.54 7.58
N GLU A 25 -1.86 -18.32 8.23
CA GLU A 25 -0.88 -19.39 8.39
C GLU A 25 -1.18 -20.26 9.60
N ASP A 26 -2.16 -19.87 10.38
CA ASP A 26 -2.52 -20.62 11.57
C ASP A 26 -3.27 -21.88 11.16
N ASP A 27 -2.82 -23.01 11.66
CA ASP A 27 -3.44 -24.29 11.32
C ASP A 27 -4.87 -24.40 11.81
N ASP A 28 -5.22 -23.63 12.83
CA ASP A 28 -6.55 -23.69 13.38
C ASP A 28 -7.56 -22.84 12.65
N THR A 29 -7.13 -22.09 11.67
CA THR A 29 -8.03 -21.22 10.94
C THR A 29 -8.97 -22.03 10.07
N THR A 30 -10.26 -21.73 10.15
CA THR A 30 -11.25 -22.43 9.34
C THR A 30 -11.22 -21.88 7.92
N LEU A 31 -11.79 -22.65 7.02
CA LEU A 31 -11.90 -22.21 5.63
C LEU A 31 -12.69 -20.93 5.53
N GLU A 32 -13.76 -20.84 6.30
CA GLU A 32 -14.59 -19.66 6.30
C GLU A 32 -13.80 -18.43 6.71
N ASN A 33 -13.02 -18.56 7.77
CA ASN A 33 -12.19 -17.45 8.23
C ASN A 33 -11.10 -17.12 7.22
N SER A 34 -10.54 -18.13 6.59
CA SER A 34 -9.52 -17.89 5.58
C SER A 34 -10.07 -17.08 4.43
N LEU A 35 -11.30 -17.37 4.01
CA LEU A 35 -11.91 -16.61 2.94
C LEU A 35 -12.13 -15.16 3.34
N SER A 36 -12.56 -14.93 4.59
CA SER A 36 -12.74 -13.58 5.08
C SER A 36 -11.42 -12.83 5.08
N PHE A 37 -10.37 -13.46 5.56
CA PHE A 37 -9.05 -12.85 5.58
C PHE A 37 -8.59 -12.56 4.16
N TYR A 38 -8.83 -13.47 3.25
CA TYR A 38 -8.41 -13.28 1.87
C TYR A 38 -9.11 -12.06 1.26
N LYS A 39 -10.41 -11.96 1.47
CA LYS A 39 -11.15 -10.82 0.94
C LYS A 39 -10.62 -9.51 1.50
N ARG A 40 -10.39 -9.48 2.81
CA ARG A 40 -9.88 -8.26 3.42
C ARG A 40 -8.47 -7.96 2.91
N GLY A 41 -7.67 -9.01 2.75
CA GLY A 41 -6.33 -8.84 2.23
C GLY A 41 -6.31 -8.23 0.85
N VAL A 42 -7.23 -8.68 -0.01
CA VAL A 42 -7.31 -8.12 -1.36
C VAL A 42 -7.68 -6.63 -1.31
N GLU A 43 -8.63 -6.28 -0.44
CA GLU A 43 -9.00 -4.88 -0.29
C GLU A 43 -7.80 -4.03 0.13
N LEU A 44 -7.04 -4.54 1.09
CA LEU A 44 -5.88 -3.82 1.58
C LEU A 44 -4.81 -3.71 0.51
N LEU A 45 -4.61 -4.78 -0.25
CA LEU A 45 -3.64 -4.77 -1.33
C LEU A 45 -4.02 -3.76 -2.39
N GLN A 46 -5.30 -3.69 -2.74
CA GLN A 46 -5.75 -2.72 -3.72
C GLN A 46 -5.52 -1.31 -3.23
N PHE A 47 -5.79 -1.07 -1.95
CA PHE A 47 -5.55 0.24 -1.38
C PHE A 47 -4.07 0.59 -1.46
N CYS A 48 -3.20 -0.35 -1.06
CA CYS A 48 -1.77 -0.10 -1.09
C CYS A 48 -1.28 0.14 -2.51
N GLN A 49 -1.83 -0.60 -3.46
CA GLN A 49 -1.43 -0.43 -4.85
C GLN A 49 -1.75 0.96 -5.36
N LYS A 50 -2.93 1.45 -5.00
CA LYS A 50 -3.31 2.80 -5.41
C LYS A 50 -2.40 3.84 -4.79
N GLU A 51 -2.05 3.64 -3.51
CA GLU A 51 -1.16 4.56 -2.85
C GLU A 51 0.23 4.56 -3.49
N LEU A 52 0.70 3.37 -3.84
CA LEU A 52 1.99 3.26 -4.49
C LEU A 52 1.98 3.90 -5.86
N GLU A 53 0.91 3.71 -6.61
CA GLU A 53 0.81 4.32 -7.92
C GLU A 53 0.85 5.84 -7.83
N ALA A 54 0.15 6.39 -6.84
CA ALA A 54 0.17 7.83 -6.65
C ALA A 54 1.57 8.31 -6.29
N ALA A 55 2.24 7.57 -5.41
CA ALA A 55 3.60 7.94 -5.02
C ALA A 55 4.56 7.85 -6.19
N GLN A 56 4.42 6.81 -7.00
CA GLN A 56 5.27 6.66 -8.17
C GLN A 56 5.09 7.79 -9.15
N ARG A 57 3.85 8.26 -9.29
CA ARG A 57 3.58 9.36 -10.16
C ARG A 57 4.29 10.61 -9.68
N GLU A 58 4.24 10.84 -8.37
CA GLU A 58 4.92 11.99 -7.79
C GLU A 58 6.42 11.90 -7.97
N VAL A 59 6.97 10.71 -7.75
CA VAL A 59 8.40 10.51 -7.90
C VAL A 59 8.81 10.74 -9.35
N SER A 60 8.00 10.27 -10.29
CA SER A 60 8.32 10.48 -11.70
C SER A 60 8.36 11.95 -12.06
N VAL A 61 7.42 12.72 -11.51
CA VAL A 61 7.41 14.16 -11.77
C VAL A 61 8.66 14.81 -11.19
N LEU A 62 9.03 14.40 -9.98
CA LEU A 62 10.22 14.94 -9.37
C LEU A 62 11.47 14.57 -10.14
N GLU A 63 11.55 13.33 -10.57
CA GLU A 63 12.70 12.88 -11.33
C GLU A 63 12.83 13.66 -12.63
N ALA A 64 11.70 13.86 -13.31
CA ALA A 64 11.73 14.61 -14.54
C ALA A 64 12.24 16.03 -14.30
N GLY A 65 11.80 16.65 -13.20
CA GLY A 65 12.25 17.99 -12.88
C GLY A 65 13.73 18.04 -12.57
N ILE A 66 14.21 17.04 -11.85
CA ILE A 66 15.61 16.98 -11.49
C ILE A 66 16.47 16.77 -12.73
N LEU A 67 16.06 15.87 -13.59
CA LEU A 67 16.80 15.60 -14.81
C LEU A 67 16.86 16.81 -15.70
N LYS A 68 15.76 17.55 -15.78
CA LYS A 68 15.73 18.72 -16.59
C LYS A 68 16.72 19.75 -16.09
N LYS A 69 16.79 19.95 -14.80
CA LYS A 69 17.72 20.88 -14.22
C LYS A 69 19.14 20.44 -14.47
N PHE A 70 19.37 19.16 -14.32
CA PHE A 70 20.68 18.60 -14.50
C PHE A 70 21.14 18.78 -15.93
N GLU A 71 20.27 18.57 -16.87
CA GLU A 71 20.61 18.76 -18.29
C GLU A 71 20.95 20.20 -18.59
N GLY A 72 20.22 21.12 -17.99
CA GLY A 72 20.51 22.51 -18.18
C GLY A 72 21.89 22.87 -17.70
N ILE A 73 22.27 22.35 -16.54
CA ILE A 73 23.60 22.61 -16.02
C ILE A 73 24.65 21.98 -16.91
N HIS A 74 24.36 20.79 -17.38
CA HIS A 74 25.30 20.07 -18.19
C HIS A 74 25.59 20.77 -19.50
N GLU A 75 24.61 21.43 -20.05
CA GLU A 75 24.77 22.07 -21.30
C GLU A 75 25.52 23.38 -21.22
N SER A 76 25.57 23.96 -20.08
CA SER A 76 26.31 25.21 -19.98
C SER A 76 27.78 24.92 -19.85
#